data_dea2b7dd52d7870217be32c6ea797f22
#
_entry.id   dea2b7dd52d7870217be32c6ea797f22
#
_cell.length_a   1.000
_cell.length_b   1.000
_cell.length_c   1.000
_cell.angle_alpha   90.00
_cell.angle_beta   90.00
_cell.angle_gamma   90.00
#
_symmetry.space_group_name_H-M   'P 1'
#
loop_
_entity.id
_entity.type
_entity.pdbx_description
1 polymer ?
#
loop_
_entity_poly.entity_id
_entity_poly.type
_entity_poly.pdbx_seq_one_letter_code
_entity_poly.pdbx_strand_id
1 'polypeptide(L)'
;FDYYLDYQFNKKWNSGAQITTGVTFEHIRYDSAVMDEVYKSDNAALFFQYDQRFWDRLSVSAGVRAEYYRVNNHRREAETKVFGTKIPFRPVFRAGLNYQLADYSFIRASFGQGYRNPSINEKYLRKDIGGVGIYPNLDIKPEKGYNAELGFKQGYKIGNFQGFVDVAGFYTEYRDMVEFQFGLFNNCLLYTSDAADDLTRV
;
A
#
# COMPACT_ATOMS: atom_id res chain seq x y z
N PHE A 1 2.79 -13.82 19.19
CA PHE A 1 3.17 -12.52 19.70
C PHE A 1 3.76 -11.65 18.60
N ASP A 2 3.74 -10.34 18.82
CA ASP A 2 4.14 -9.31 17.86
C ASP A 2 5.07 -8.29 18.53
N TYR A 3 6.13 -7.90 17.82
CA TYR A 3 7.02 -6.81 18.22
C TYR A 3 7.01 -5.77 17.11
N TYR A 4 6.69 -4.53 17.47
CA TYR A 4 6.68 -3.40 16.56
C TYR A 4 7.60 -2.29 17.06
N LEU A 5 8.44 -1.78 16.17
CA LEU A 5 9.31 -0.62 16.39
C LEU A 5 9.06 0.39 15.27
N ASP A 6 8.80 1.62 15.63
CA ASP A 6 8.72 2.76 14.71
C ASP A 6 9.61 3.89 15.25
N TYR A 7 10.47 4.39 14.38
CA TYR A 7 11.28 5.58 14.65
C TYR A 7 11.16 6.57 13.51
N GLN A 8 10.80 7.80 13.83
CA GLN A 8 10.64 8.88 12.85
C GLN A 8 11.46 10.09 13.25
N PHE A 9 12.18 10.63 12.29
CA PHE A 9 12.87 11.92 12.37
C PHE A 9 12.20 12.93 11.46
N ASN A 10 11.99 14.15 11.97
CA ASN A 10 11.41 15.26 11.22
C ASN A 10 12.28 16.49 11.37
N LYS A 11 12.62 17.15 10.26
CA LYS A 11 13.35 18.40 10.23
C LYS A 11 12.66 19.39 9.31
N LYS A 12 12.37 20.57 9.86
CA LYS A 12 11.78 21.70 9.12
C LYS A 12 12.77 22.85 9.08
N TRP A 13 12.86 23.51 7.93
CA TRP A 13 13.69 24.70 7.72
C TRP A 13 12.82 25.94 7.50
N ASN A 14 13.41 27.11 7.75
CA ASN A 14 12.72 28.40 7.54
C ASN A 14 12.43 28.68 6.06
N SER A 15 13.13 28.01 5.14
CA SER A 15 12.88 28.06 3.69
C SER A 15 11.55 27.39 3.25
N GLY A 16 10.78 26.84 4.19
CA GLY A 16 9.58 26.07 3.88
C GLY A 16 9.85 24.61 3.47
N ALA A 17 11.12 24.18 3.49
CA ALA A 17 11.50 22.80 3.28
C ALA A 17 11.26 21.97 4.56
N GLN A 18 10.81 20.73 4.38
CA GLN A 18 10.69 19.76 5.45
C GLN A 18 11.12 18.38 4.96
N ILE A 19 11.88 17.68 5.76
CA ILE A 19 12.21 16.27 5.56
C ILE A 19 11.59 15.47 6.69
N THR A 20 10.96 14.36 6.32
CA THR A 20 10.51 13.32 7.23
C THR A 20 11.13 12.01 6.79
N THR A 21 11.85 11.33 7.67
CA THR A 21 12.45 10.02 7.39
C THR A 21 12.32 9.13 8.61
N GLY A 22 12.33 7.83 8.40
CA GLY A 22 12.23 6.90 9.52
C GLY A 22 12.35 5.45 9.09
N VAL A 23 12.38 4.60 10.10
CA VAL A 23 12.46 3.15 9.96
C VAL A 23 11.32 2.52 10.75
N THR A 24 10.74 1.46 10.19
CA THR A 24 9.78 0.60 10.88
C THR A 24 10.29 -0.83 10.87
N PHE A 25 10.07 -1.55 11.93
CA PHE A 25 10.36 -2.98 12.04
C PHE A 25 9.21 -3.67 12.75
N GLU A 26 8.78 -4.79 12.22
CA GLU A 26 7.74 -5.64 12.78
C GLU A 26 8.18 -7.10 12.70
N HIS A 27 8.04 -7.82 13.81
CA HIS A 27 8.27 -9.27 13.90
C HIS A 27 7.04 -9.93 14.46
N ILE A 28 6.41 -10.79 13.67
CA ILE A 28 5.22 -11.55 14.07
C ILE A 28 5.59 -13.03 14.18
N ARG A 29 5.23 -13.66 15.31
CA ARG A 29 5.20 -15.11 15.47
C ARG A 29 3.77 -15.59 15.60
N TYR A 30 3.33 -16.36 14.64
CA TYR A 30 1.99 -16.93 14.56
C TYR A 30 2.06 -18.43 14.87
N ASP A 31 1.36 -18.85 15.91
CA ASP A 31 1.24 -20.24 16.36
C ASP A 31 -0.24 -20.54 16.53
N SER A 32 -0.79 -21.47 15.77
CA SER A 32 -2.21 -21.78 15.76
C SER A 32 -2.46 -23.23 15.40
N ALA A 33 -3.45 -23.83 16.05
CA ALA A 33 -3.87 -25.21 15.81
C ALA A 33 -4.43 -25.48 14.38
N VAL A 34 -4.66 -24.41 13.60
CA VAL A 34 -5.12 -24.53 12.20
C VAL A 34 -3.98 -24.43 11.20
N MET A 35 -2.74 -24.30 11.67
CA MET A 35 -1.51 -24.25 10.87
C MET A 35 -0.68 -25.50 11.10
N ASP A 36 -0.05 -25.98 10.02
CA ASP A 36 0.81 -27.18 10.08
C ASP A 36 2.12 -26.91 10.87
N GLU A 37 2.53 -25.64 10.98
CA GLU A 37 3.76 -25.23 11.66
C GLU A 37 3.68 -23.80 12.24
N VAL A 38 4.66 -23.42 13.05
CA VAL A 38 4.79 -22.05 13.57
C VAL A 38 5.37 -21.15 12.49
N TYR A 39 4.62 -20.11 12.11
CA TYR A 39 5.06 -19.12 11.13
C TYR A 39 5.65 -17.89 11.81
N LYS A 40 6.72 -17.37 11.21
CA LYS A 40 7.36 -16.11 11.62
C LYS A 40 7.46 -15.20 10.42
N SER A 41 7.11 -13.94 10.60
CA SER A 41 7.32 -12.91 9.57
C SER A 41 8.12 -11.74 10.11
N ASP A 42 9.02 -11.24 9.28
CA ASP A 42 9.79 -10.03 9.52
C ASP A 42 9.42 -9.01 8.45
N ASN A 43 9.03 -7.82 8.87
CA ASN A 43 8.80 -6.68 8.00
C ASN A 43 9.69 -5.53 8.45
N ALA A 44 10.49 -4.98 7.56
CA ALA A 44 11.33 -3.83 7.82
C ALA A 44 11.17 -2.80 6.70
N ALA A 45 11.03 -1.53 7.03
CA ALA A 45 10.94 -0.49 6.04
C ALA A 45 11.73 0.75 6.41
N LEU A 46 12.28 1.38 5.37
CA LEU A 46 12.88 2.71 5.41
C LEU A 46 12.03 3.65 4.56
N PHE A 47 11.71 4.83 5.08
CA PHE A 47 10.98 5.81 4.32
C PHE A 47 11.64 7.19 4.38
N PHE A 48 11.44 7.94 3.30
CA PHE A 48 11.88 9.31 3.15
C PHE A 48 10.78 10.12 2.46
N GLN A 49 10.49 11.30 3.00
CA GLN A 49 9.57 12.26 2.39
C GLN A 49 10.20 13.65 2.44
N TYR A 50 10.06 14.35 1.34
CA TYR A 50 10.43 15.74 1.20
C TYR A 50 9.21 16.57 0.85
N ASP A 51 8.99 17.64 1.61
CA ASP A 51 7.93 18.62 1.41
C ASP A 51 8.58 19.99 1.21
N GLN A 52 8.11 20.74 0.22
CA GLN A 52 8.59 22.08 -0.07
C GLN A 52 7.44 23.00 -0.43
N ARG A 53 7.47 24.20 0.14
CA ARG A 53 6.60 25.30 -0.25
C ARG A 53 7.38 26.34 -1.03
N PHE A 54 6.89 26.68 -2.24
CA PHE A 54 7.45 27.67 -3.14
C PHE A 54 6.51 28.86 -3.26
N TRP A 55 7.07 30.08 -3.21
CA TRP A 55 6.37 31.35 -3.44
C TRP A 55 5.04 31.49 -2.66
N ASP A 56 4.94 30.86 -1.53
CA ASP A 56 3.73 30.77 -0.70
C ASP A 56 2.45 30.24 -1.40
N ARG A 57 2.55 29.82 -2.65
CA ARG A 57 1.42 29.37 -3.48
C ARG A 57 1.51 27.92 -3.93
N LEU A 58 2.72 27.36 -4.03
CA LEU A 58 2.92 26.00 -4.50
C LEU A 58 3.49 25.14 -3.37
N SER A 59 2.78 24.11 -2.98
CA SER A 59 3.27 23.08 -2.08
C SER A 59 3.47 21.79 -2.86
N VAL A 60 4.67 21.22 -2.76
CA VAL A 60 5.03 19.94 -3.39
C VAL A 60 5.48 18.98 -2.31
N SER A 61 5.04 17.74 -2.41
CA SER A 61 5.43 16.63 -1.55
C SER A 61 5.88 15.45 -2.41
N ALA A 62 6.98 14.82 -2.06
CA ALA A 62 7.44 13.60 -2.70
C ALA A 62 8.01 12.66 -1.64
N GLY A 63 7.67 11.39 -1.74
CA GLY A 63 8.11 10.38 -0.77
C GLY A 63 8.38 9.04 -1.42
N VAL A 64 9.29 8.31 -0.80
CA VAL A 64 9.61 6.93 -1.14
C VAL A 64 9.68 6.10 0.13
N ARG A 65 9.16 4.88 0.07
CA ARG A 65 9.28 3.84 1.10
C ARG A 65 9.87 2.59 0.46
N ALA A 66 10.95 2.08 1.00
CA ALA A 66 11.53 0.81 0.63
C ALA A 66 11.23 -0.21 1.73
N GLU A 67 10.63 -1.32 1.37
CA GLU A 67 10.14 -2.31 2.31
C GLU A 67 10.71 -3.70 2.02
N TYR A 68 11.13 -4.37 3.06
CA TYR A 68 11.61 -5.75 3.09
C TYR A 68 10.62 -6.61 3.86
N TYR A 69 10.18 -7.71 3.26
CA TYR A 69 9.25 -8.65 3.88
C TYR A 69 9.76 -10.08 3.73
N ARG A 70 9.64 -10.88 4.77
CA ARG A 70 10.02 -12.29 4.79
C ARG A 70 9.09 -13.08 5.70
N VAL A 71 8.66 -14.27 5.24
CA VAL A 71 7.95 -15.25 6.05
C VAL A 71 8.81 -16.52 6.18
N ASN A 72 9.06 -16.97 7.40
CA ASN A 72 9.95 -18.09 7.74
C ASN A 72 11.31 -17.99 7.01
N ASN A 73 11.82 -19.13 6.49
CA ASN A 73 12.99 -19.17 5.61
C ASN A 73 12.61 -19.15 4.13
N HIS A 74 11.32 -19.03 3.81
CA HIS A 74 10.82 -18.99 2.44
C HIS A 74 10.96 -17.59 1.85
N ARG A 75 11.28 -17.56 0.60
CA ARG A 75 11.65 -16.45 -0.29
C ARG A 75 11.14 -15.07 0.10
N ARG A 76 12.01 -14.10 -0.05
CA ARG A 76 11.79 -12.66 -0.04
C ARG A 76 10.66 -12.29 -0.99
N GLU A 77 9.48 -12.03 -0.48
CA GLU A 77 8.31 -11.69 -1.29
C GLU A 77 8.36 -10.24 -1.82
N ALA A 78 9.24 -9.42 -1.25
CA ALA A 78 9.45 -8.03 -1.66
C ALA A 78 10.55 -7.85 -2.73
N GLU A 79 10.83 -8.87 -3.56
CA GLU A 79 11.84 -8.72 -4.60
C GLU A 79 11.36 -7.85 -5.76
N THR A 80 12.13 -6.84 -6.10
CA THR A 80 11.91 -5.99 -7.28
C THR A 80 13.12 -6.10 -8.21
N LYS A 81 12.89 -6.13 -9.51
CA LYS A 81 13.97 -6.08 -10.51
C LYS A 81 14.26 -4.61 -10.84
N VAL A 82 15.48 -4.16 -10.55
CA VAL A 82 15.97 -2.84 -10.93
C VAL A 82 17.20 -3.05 -11.81
N PHE A 83 17.16 -2.55 -13.04
CA PHE A 83 18.22 -2.73 -14.05
C PHE A 83 18.70 -4.18 -14.21
N GLY A 84 17.76 -5.14 -14.17
CA GLY A 84 18.07 -6.57 -14.30
C GLY A 84 18.52 -7.27 -13.01
N THR A 85 18.85 -6.53 -11.96
CA THR A 85 19.26 -7.08 -10.67
C THR A 85 18.05 -7.20 -9.74
N LYS A 86 17.90 -8.37 -9.10
CA LYS A 86 16.88 -8.57 -8.07
C LYS A 86 17.34 -7.91 -6.76
N ILE A 87 16.56 -6.95 -6.29
CA ILE A 87 16.75 -6.34 -4.97
C ILE A 87 15.69 -6.85 -4.00
N PRO A 88 16.04 -7.11 -2.72
CA PRO A 88 15.11 -7.64 -1.74
C PRO A 88 14.17 -6.57 -1.14
N PHE A 89 13.98 -5.46 -1.83
CA PHE A 89 13.16 -4.34 -1.40
C PHE A 89 12.13 -4.00 -2.45
N ARG A 90 10.96 -3.57 -2.00
CA ARG A 90 9.93 -3.01 -2.86
C ARG A 90 9.83 -1.50 -2.62
N PRO A 91 10.24 -0.66 -3.58
CA PRO A 91 10.04 0.77 -3.49
C PRO A 91 8.57 1.12 -3.79
N VAL A 92 8.02 2.03 -3.00
CA VAL A 92 6.69 2.62 -3.16
C VAL A 92 6.86 4.13 -3.19
N PHE A 93 6.27 4.77 -4.20
CA PHE A 93 6.38 6.19 -4.41
C PHE A 93 5.06 6.89 -4.15
N ARG A 94 5.14 8.11 -3.64
CA ARG A 94 4.01 9.03 -3.56
C ARG A 94 4.46 10.43 -3.88
N ALA A 95 3.59 11.20 -4.52
CA ALA A 95 3.80 12.60 -4.83
C ALA A 95 2.49 13.37 -4.65
N GLY A 96 2.60 14.62 -4.26
CA GLY A 96 1.47 15.51 -4.10
C GLY A 96 1.85 16.92 -4.49
N LEU A 97 0.88 17.64 -5.03
CA LEU A 97 1.00 19.03 -5.42
C LEU A 97 -0.27 19.77 -5.03
N ASN A 98 -0.10 20.95 -4.46
CA ASN A 98 -1.18 21.89 -4.22
C ASN A 98 -0.73 23.26 -4.68
N TYR A 99 -1.47 23.84 -5.65
CA TYR A 99 -1.15 25.14 -6.22
C TYR A 99 -2.32 26.10 -6.05
N GLN A 100 -2.04 27.23 -5.42
CA GLN A 100 -2.97 28.35 -5.28
C GLN A 100 -2.92 29.21 -6.54
N LEU A 101 -3.91 29.05 -7.43
CA LEU A 101 -4.05 29.84 -8.66
C LEU A 101 -4.38 31.30 -8.37
N ALA A 102 -5.31 31.53 -7.45
CA ALA A 102 -5.79 32.83 -7.00
C ALA A 102 -6.16 32.73 -5.51
N ASP A 103 -6.54 33.84 -4.87
CA ASP A 103 -6.76 33.91 -3.42
C ASP A 103 -7.72 32.83 -2.88
N TYR A 104 -8.66 32.38 -3.67
CA TYR A 104 -9.64 31.35 -3.28
C TYR A 104 -9.73 30.16 -4.26
N SER A 105 -8.73 30.04 -5.16
CA SER A 105 -8.71 29.01 -6.20
C SER A 105 -7.50 28.11 -6.03
N PHE A 106 -7.72 26.82 -5.93
CA PHE A 106 -6.66 25.84 -5.70
C PHE A 106 -6.79 24.66 -6.68
N ILE A 107 -5.66 24.23 -7.22
CA ILE A 107 -5.53 22.95 -7.92
C ILE A 107 -4.70 22.03 -7.02
N ARG A 108 -5.17 20.79 -6.87
CA ARG A 108 -4.41 19.73 -6.22
C ARG A 108 -4.26 18.54 -7.15
N ALA A 109 -3.10 17.92 -7.11
CA ALA A 109 -2.84 16.64 -7.76
C ALA A 109 -2.11 15.75 -6.79
N SER A 110 -2.44 14.46 -6.81
CA SER A 110 -1.71 13.46 -6.04
C SER A 110 -1.55 12.17 -6.81
N PHE A 111 -0.47 11.46 -6.52
CA PHE A 111 -0.19 10.14 -7.01
C PHE A 111 0.39 9.31 -5.87
N GLY A 112 -0.10 8.09 -5.71
CA GLY A 112 0.40 7.16 -4.73
C GLY A 112 0.43 5.74 -5.26
N GLN A 113 1.46 5.01 -4.88
CA GLN A 113 1.55 3.57 -5.04
C GLN A 113 1.32 2.92 -3.70
N GLY A 114 0.72 1.73 -3.70
CA GLY A 114 0.58 0.89 -2.53
C GLY A 114 0.78 -0.56 -2.91
N TYR A 115 1.11 -1.38 -1.94
CA TYR A 115 1.03 -2.83 -2.07
C TYR A 115 0.75 -3.45 -0.71
N ARG A 116 0.25 -4.68 -0.72
CA ARG A 116 0.01 -5.49 0.46
C ARG A 116 0.58 -6.88 0.22
N ASN A 117 1.43 -7.34 1.11
CA ASN A 117 1.84 -8.73 1.12
C ASN A 117 0.69 -9.61 1.64
N PRO A 118 0.49 -10.81 1.07
CA PRO A 118 -0.47 -11.75 1.62
C PRO A 118 -0.16 -12.05 3.09
N SER A 119 -1.19 -12.12 3.90
CA SER A 119 -1.03 -12.53 5.29
C SER A 119 -0.65 -14.01 5.39
N ILE A 120 -0.11 -14.42 6.55
CA ILE A 120 0.18 -15.83 6.84
C ILE A 120 -1.07 -16.68 6.62
N ASN A 121 -2.23 -16.22 7.09
CA ASN A 121 -3.49 -16.94 6.93
C ASN A 121 -3.91 -17.10 5.46
N GLU A 122 -3.81 -16.05 4.66
CA GLU A 122 -4.18 -16.11 3.24
C GLU A 122 -3.32 -17.09 2.45
N LYS A 123 -2.07 -17.25 2.83
CA LYS A 123 -1.10 -18.05 2.08
C LYS A 123 -0.95 -19.48 2.59
N TYR A 124 -1.04 -19.70 3.90
CA TYR A 124 -0.68 -20.95 4.55
C TYR A 124 -1.82 -21.65 5.30
N LEU A 125 -3.04 -21.05 5.36
CA LEU A 125 -4.16 -21.65 6.06
C LEU A 125 -4.53 -23.00 5.44
N ARG A 126 -4.57 -24.05 6.28
CA ARG A 126 -5.08 -25.36 5.93
C ARG A 126 -6.12 -25.78 6.95
N LYS A 127 -7.35 -25.99 6.51
CA LYS A 127 -8.44 -26.41 7.39
C LYS A 127 -9.48 -27.22 6.62
N ASP A 128 -10.00 -28.27 7.23
CA ASP A 128 -11.18 -29.01 6.77
C ASP A 128 -12.34 -28.69 7.71
N ILE A 129 -13.48 -28.27 7.16
CA ILE A 129 -14.67 -27.90 7.91
C ILE A 129 -15.85 -28.63 7.26
N GLY A 130 -16.16 -29.84 7.75
CA GLY A 130 -17.38 -30.56 7.36
C GLY A 130 -17.47 -30.88 5.88
N GLY A 131 -16.34 -31.24 5.24
CA GLY A 131 -16.28 -31.58 3.81
C GLY A 131 -15.94 -30.39 2.88
N VAL A 132 -15.70 -29.20 3.46
CA VAL A 132 -15.12 -28.06 2.74
C VAL A 132 -13.67 -27.94 3.16
N GLY A 133 -12.74 -28.23 2.24
CA GLY A 133 -11.30 -28.08 2.48
C GLY A 133 -10.80 -26.67 2.15
N ILE A 134 -10.07 -26.03 3.06
CA ILE A 134 -9.29 -24.84 2.79
C ILE A 134 -7.85 -25.30 2.60
N TYR A 135 -7.25 -24.92 1.48
CA TYR A 135 -5.89 -25.31 1.12
C TYR A 135 -4.98 -24.10 0.95
N PRO A 136 -3.70 -24.21 1.36
CA PRO A 136 -2.73 -23.15 1.18
C PRO A 136 -2.46 -22.92 -0.31
N ASN A 137 -2.36 -21.66 -0.70
CA ASN A 137 -1.87 -21.25 -2.02
C ASN A 137 -0.56 -20.47 -1.87
N LEU A 138 0.56 -21.14 -2.18
CA LEU A 138 1.89 -20.57 -2.05
C LEU A 138 2.26 -19.61 -3.19
N ASP A 139 1.49 -19.62 -4.29
CA ASP A 139 1.74 -18.80 -5.48
C ASP A 139 1.08 -17.42 -5.44
N ILE A 140 0.34 -17.11 -4.35
CA ILE A 140 -0.27 -15.79 -4.17
C ILE A 140 0.81 -14.70 -4.22
N LYS A 141 0.60 -13.76 -5.12
CA LYS A 141 1.47 -12.59 -5.29
C LYS A 141 1.00 -11.45 -4.37
N PRO A 142 1.91 -10.52 -4.01
CA PRO A 142 1.50 -9.30 -3.32
C PRO A 142 0.58 -8.44 -4.18
N GLU A 143 -0.50 -7.97 -3.59
CA GLU A 143 -1.40 -7.00 -4.21
C GLU A 143 -0.68 -5.68 -4.48
N LYS A 144 -1.03 -5.01 -5.57
CA LYS A 144 -0.48 -3.70 -5.97
C LYS A 144 -1.61 -2.74 -6.26
N GLY A 145 -1.43 -1.50 -5.89
CA GLY A 145 -2.39 -0.45 -6.17
C GLY A 145 -1.73 0.84 -6.61
N TYR A 146 -2.41 1.56 -7.48
CA TYR A 146 -2.08 2.90 -7.90
C TYR A 146 -3.30 3.78 -7.69
N ASN A 147 -3.07 4.96 -7.14
CA ASN A 147 -4.10 5.98 -6.99
C ASN A 147 -3.57 7.29 -7.56
N ALA A 148 -4.37 7.95 -8.38
CA ALA A 148 -4.13 9.30 -8.88
C ALA A 148 -5.37 10.15 -8.66
N GLU A 149 -5.19 11.37 -8.23
CA GLU A 149 -6.26 12.35 -8.02
C GLU A 149 -5.88 13.67 -8.64
N LEU A 150 -6.85 14.34 -9.27
CA LEU A 150 -6.79 15.73 -9.69
C LEU A 150 -8.02 16.44 -9.19
N GLY A 151 -7.84 17.52 -8.42
CA GLY A 151 -8.93 18.28 -7.82
C GLY A 151 -8.79 19.77 -8.06
N PHE A 152 -9.92 20.45 -8.10
CA PHE A 152 -10.04 21.91 -8.18
C PHE A 152 -11.00 22.40 -7.11
N LYS A 153 -10.57 23.37 -6.33
CA LYS A 153 -11.37 24.01 -5.30
C LYS A 153 -11.46 25.49 -5.56
N GLN A 154 -12.68 26.02 -5.60
CA GLN A 154 -13.00 27.43 -5.78
C GLN A 154 -13.85 27.94 -4.63
N GLY A 155 -13.34 28.92 -3.90
CA GLY A 155 -14.12 29.69 -2.94
C GLY A 155 -14.89 30.82 -3.65
N TYR A 156 -16.06 31.16 -3.13
CA TYR A 156 -16.85 32.27 -3.60
C TYR A 156 -17.51 33.07 -2.47
N LYS A 157 -17.78 34.32 -2.74
CA LYS A 157 -18.52 35.20 -1.86
C LYS A 157 -19.56 36.00 -2.69
N ILE A 158 -20.84 35.85 -2.35
CA ILE A 158 -21.96 36.52 -3.01
C ILE A 158 -22.75 37.25 -1.92
N GLY A 159 -22.53 38.57 -1.81
CA GLY A 159 -23.11 39.37 -0.72
C GLY A 159 -22.61 38.87 0.64
N ASN A 160 -23.52 38.42 1.50
CA ASN A 160 -23.22 37.87 2.82
C ASN A 160 -22.98 36.34 2.83
N PHE A 161 -23.21 35.69 1.68
CA PHE A 161 -23.01 34.26 1.55
C PHE A 161 -21.56 33.96 1.15
N GLN A 162 -20.92 33.05 1.87
CA GLN A 162 -19.60 32.54 1.55
C GLN A 162 -19.66 31.01 1.44
N GLY A 163 -18.96 30.46 0.48
CA GLY A 163 -18.91 29.03 0.29
C GLY A 163 -17.74 28.62 -0.60
N PHE A 164 -17.66 27.32 -0.88
CA PHE A 164 -16.71 26.79 -1.83
C PHE A 164 -17.34 25.65 -2.63
N VAL A 165 -16.83 25.45 -3.83
CA VAL A 165 -17.05 24.26 -4.66
C VAL A 165 -15.73 23.51 -4.74
N ASP A 166 -15.77 22.22 -4.50
CA ASP A 166 -14.62 21.32 -4.60
C ASP A 166 -14.99 20.13 -5.50
N VAL A 167 -14.28 19.99 -6.62
CA VAL A 167 -14.50 18.93 -7.59
C VAL A 167 -13.19 18.15 -7.74
N ALA A 168 -13.24 16.83 -7.64
CA ALA A 168 -12.10 15.97 -7.85
C ALA A 168 -12.46 14.77 -8.72
N GLY A 169 -11.55 14.43 -9.63
CA GLY A 169 -11.51 13.16 -10.33
C GLY A 169 -10.40 12.29 -9.76
N PHE A 170 -10.69 11.02 -9.60
CA PHE A 170 -9.69 10.06 -9.13
C PHE A 170 -9.70 8.79 -10.00
N TYR A 171 -8.53 8.20 -10.13
CA TYR A 171 -8.31 6.92 -10.78
C TYR A 171 -7.60 6.00 -9.81
N THR A 172 -8.15 4.81 -9.62
CA THR A 172 -7.55 3.78 -8.77
C THR A 172 -7.48 2.48 -9.55
N GLU A 173 -6.33 1.84 -9.55
CA GLU A 173 -6.10 0.54 -10.17
C GLU A 173 -5.51 -0.40 -9.14
N TYR A 174 -6.08 -1.61 -9.06
CA TYR A 174 -5.57 -2.71 -8.26
C TYR A 174 -5.17 -3.86 -9.18
N ARG A 175 -4.08 -4.53 -8.85
CA ARG A 175 -3.57 -5.73 -9.52
C ARG A 175 -3.22 -6.80 -8.51
N ASP A 176 -3.34 -8.06 -8.93
CA ASP A 176 -3.04 -9.22 -8.11
C ASP A 176 -3.87 -9.21 -6.79
N MET A 177 -5.14 -8.81 -6.83
CA MET A 177 -6.03 -8.81 -5.66
C MET A 177 -6.24 -10.23 -5.14
N VAL A 178 -6.14 -10.39 -3.83
CA VAL A 178 -6.37 -11.70 -3.18
C VAL A 178 -7.86 -11.85 -2.92
N GLU A 179 -8.48 -12.83 -3.58
CA GLU A 179 -9.87 -13.20 -3.39
C GLU A 179 -10.00 -14.67 -3.00
N PHE A 180 -11.04 -14.98 -2.24
CA PHE A 180 -11.35 -16.34 -1.91
C PHE A 180 -12.21 -16.96 -3.01
N GLN A 181 -11.74 -18.04 -3.60
CA GLN A 181 -12.47 -18.76 -4.64
C GLN A 181 -12.99 -20.10 -4.12
N PHE A 182 -14.23 -20.43 -4.50
CA PHE A 182 -14.83 -21.73 -4.25
C PHE A 182 -14.73 -22.57 -5.53
N GLY A 183 -14.20 -23.76 -5.42
CA GLY A 183 -14.10 -24.70 -6.53
C GLY A 183 -14.35 -26.15 -6.11
N LEU A 184 -14.61 -27.01 -7.06
CA LEU A 184 -14.69 -28.46 -6.85
C LEU A 184 -13.37 -29.10 -7.24
N PHE A 185 -12.70 -29.70 -6.29
CA PHE A 185 -11.49 -30.49 -6.51
C PHE A 185 -11.70 -31.90 -6.00
N ASN A 186 -11.55 -32.90 -6.86
CA ASN A 186 -11.84 -34.32 -6.55
C ASN A 186 -13.22 -34.56 -5.90
N ASN A 187 -14.29 -33.93 -6.40
CA ASN A 187 -15.65 -33.95 -5.84
C ASN A 187 -15.76 -33.35 -4.40
N CYS A 188 -14.77 -32.68 -3.88
CA CYS A 188 -14.86 -31.92 -2.64
C CYS A 188 -14.89 -30.42 -2.96
N LEU A 189 -15.69 -29.67 -2.19
CA LEU A 189 -15.71 -28.21 -2.30
C LEU A 189 -14.38 -27.65 -1.79
N LEU A 190 -13.67 -26.94 -2.68
CA LEU A 190 -12.38 -26.32 -2.36
C LEU A 190 -12.58 -24.83 -2.15
N TYR A 191 -11.98 -24.31 -1.10
CA TYR A 191 -11.87 -22.88 -0.82
C TYR A 191 -10.40 -22.49 -0.87
N THR A 192 -10.02 -21.66 -1.82
CA THR A 192 -8.64 -21.17 -1.94
C THR A 192 -8.63 -19.65 -2.05
N SER A 193 -7.57 -19.02 -1.58
CA SER A 193 -7.29 -17.62 -1.91
C SER A 193 -6.45 -17.57 -3.18
N ASP A 194 -6.92 -16.83 -4.17
CA ASP A 194 -6.23 -16.63 -5.45
C ASP A 194 -6.04 -15.15 -5.74
N ALA A 195 -5.03 -14.82 -6.54
CA ALA A 195 -4.88 -13.48 -7.05
C ALA A 195 -5.79 -13.32 -8.27
N ALA A 196 -6.77 -12.41 -8.21
CA ALA A 196 -7.69 -12.15 -9.31
C ALA A 196 -6.94 -11.46 -10.47
N ASP A 197 -6.37 -12.26 -11.35
CA ASP A 197 -5.71 -11.77 -12.60
C ASP A 197 -6.70 -11.54 -13.75
N ASP A 198 -8.01 -11.89 -13.61
CA ASP A 198 -8.91 -12.07 -14.76
C ASP A 198 -10.16 -11.15 -14.80
N LEU A 199 -10.29 -10.15 -13.94
CA LEU A 199 -11.46 -9.24 -13.97
C LEU A 199 -11.39 -8.13 -15.03
N THR A 200 -10.43 -8.17 -15.95
CA THR A 200 -10.32 -7.20 -17.07
C THR A 200 -10.84 -7.73 -18.41
N ARG A 201 -11.58 -8.85 -18.43
CA ARG A 201 -12.28 -9.34 -19.63
C ARG A 201 -13.79 -9.27 -19.46
N VAL A 202 -14.34 -8.05 -19.55
CA VAL A 202 -15.70 -7.79 -20.02
C VAL A 202 -15.66 -6.61 -20.98
#